data_6aaa8d9b4cc1a955c659013f98e72c34
#
_entry.id   6aaa8d9b4cc1a955c659013f98e72c34
#
_cell.length_a   1.000
_cell.length_b   1.000
_cell.length_c   1.000
_cell.angle_alpha   90.00
_cell.angle_beta   90.00
_cell.angle_gamma   90.00
#
_symmetry.space_group_name_H-M   'P 1'
#
loop_
_entity.id
_entity.type
_entity.pdbx_description
1 polymer ?
#
loop_
_entity_poly.entity_id
_entity_poly.type
_entity_poly.pdbx_seq_one_letter_code
_entity_poly.pdbx_strand_id
1 'polypeptide(L)'
;MPRQCGPCGSVIVNAMSDVQPESFRPVADGVYVAVAEPAAVNIGLVVGGTGALVVDTGSSPAQGAAIRGAAEAVAGVPVTAVLITHWHWDHWFGLAGFAGVPGYGHETLAGRLQDPGLPAVAAEHGVGVGDVVAPSHPLALARVVDLGGRRVEFVHFGRGHTDGDVVAIVPDANLVFAGDLLEQSGPPAFGEDCHLKDWPSALDGVLGLIDEDTVIVPGHGDPVDRMFAFDQRARISGLYGQVEHLVRRGVKQDTAYETGEWPFDEDVVRAVLPLAYAQLAAAGLLPRTQLPLV
;
A
#
# COMPACT_ATOMS: atom_id res chain seq x y z
N MET A 1 57.19 -13.88 5.46
CA MET A 1 56.63 -12.57 5.07
C MET A 1 55.15 -12.76 4.81
N PRO A 2 54.24 -12.29 5.65
CA PRO A 2 52.81 -12.37 5.40
C PRO A 2 52.39 -11.24 4.48
N ARG A 3 51.54 -11.56 3.49
CA ARG A 3 50.94 -10.61 2.56
C ARG A 3 49.88 -9.80 3.29
N GLN A 4 50.01 -8.49 3.24
CA GLN A 4 49.01 -7.55 3.73
C GLN A 4 47.75 -7.62 2.81
N CYS A 5 46.59 -7.97 3.37
CA CYS A 5 45.30 -7.69 2.76
C CYS A 5 45.06 -6.18 2.82
N GLY A 6 44.88 -5.58 1.65
CA GLY A 6 44.44 -4.20 1.53
C GLY A 6 42.99 -4.03 2.02
N PRO A 7 42.57 -2.81 2.38
CA PRO A 7 41.25 -2.54 2.93
C PRO A 7 40.18 -2.83 1.85
N CYS A 8 39.24 -3.66 2.21
CA CYS A 8 37.99 -3.87 1.46
C CYS A 8 37.25 -2.51 1.49
N GLY A 9 37.31 -1.79 0.38
CA GLY A 9 36.54 -0.58 0.21
C GLY A 9 35.07 -0.90 0.31
N SER A 10 34.39 -0.39 1.34
CA SER A 10 32.95 -0.31 1.38
C SER A 10 32.50 0.51 0.19
N VAL A 11 31.91 -0.15 -0.79
CA VAL A 11 31.13 0.52 -1.82
C VAL A 11 29.90 1.09 -1.10
N ILE A 12 30.01 2.36 -0.73
CA ILE A 12 28.83 3.14 -0.38
C ILE A 12 28.10 3.26 -1.73
N VAL A 13 27.13 2.39 -1.96
CA VAL A 13 26.11 2.62 -2.97
C VAL A 13 25.33 3.84 -2.45
N ASN A 14 25.71 5.01 -2.94
CA ASN A 14 24.86 6.18 -2.88
C ASN A 14 23.62 5.79 -3.70
N ALA A 15 22.60 5.26 -3.06
CA ALA A 15 21.27 5.18 -3.61
C ALA A 15 20.79 6.64 -3.76
N MET A 16 21.22 7.28 -4.85
CA MET A 16 20.63 8.54 -5.28
C MET A 16 19.15 8.23 -5.55
N SER A 17 18.29 9.03 -4.96
CA SER A 17 16.88 9.01 -5.29
C SER A 17 16.74 9.08 -6.81
N ASP A 18 16.11 8.08 -7.37
CA ASP A 18 15.97 7.88 -8.82
C ASP A 18 14.74 8.59 -9.41
N VAL A 19 13.88 9.17 -8.56
CA VAL A 19 12.72 9.94 -9.03
C VAL A 19 13.18 11.36 -9.42
N GLN A 20 13.09 11.62 -10.71
CA GLN A 20 13.38 12.91 -11.34
C GLN A 20 12.09 13.48 -11.99
N PRO A 21 12.01 14.74 -12.38
CA PRO A 21 10.84 15.28 -13.07
C PRO A 21 10.42 14.45 -14.29
N GLU A 22 11.38 13.90 -15.03
CA GLU A 22 11.15 13.08 -16.22
C GLU A 22 10.58 11.69 -15.91
N SER A 23 10.62 11.27 -14.63
CA SER A 23 10.04 10.01 -14.18
C SER A 23 8.50 10.08 -14.13
N PHE A 24 7.93 11.28 -13.94
CA PHE A 24 6.50 11.48 -13.90
C PHE A 24 5.85 11.38 -15.28
N ARG A 25 5.03 10.36 -15.47
CA ARG A 25 4.28 10.10 -16.71
C ARG A 25 2.82 10.48 -16.53
N PRO A 26 2.18 11.19 -17.49
CA PRO A 26 0.77 11.53 -17.40
C PRO A 26 -0.10 10.27 -17.50
N VAL A 27 -1.08 10.14 -16.62
CA VAL A 27 -2.09 9.07 -16.60
C VAL A 27 -3.49 9.60 -16.80
N ALA A 28 -3.71 10.89 -16.50
CA ALA A 28 -4.92 11.64 -16.80
C ALA A 28 -4.59 13.14 -16.86
N ASP A 29 -5.57 13.99 -17.16
CA ASP A 29 -5.37 15.45 -17.21
C ASP A 29 -4.90 15.99 -15.87
N GLY A 30 -3.69 16.54 -15.83
CA GLY A 30 -3.04 17.06 -14.61
C GLY A 30 -2.75 16.00 -13.54
N VAL A 31 -2.76 14.71 -13.90
CA VAL A 31 -2.43 13.61 -13.00
C VAL A 31 -1.30 12.77 -13.59
N TYR A 32 -0.30 12.50 -12.77
CA TYR A 32 0.93 11.82 -13.18
C TYR A 32 1.28 10.71 -12.20
N VAL A 33 2.06 9.73 -12.66
CA VAL A 33 2.65 8.66 -11.85
C VAL A 33 4.13 8.56 -12.15
N ALA A 34 4.94 8.41 -11.10
CA ALA A 34 6.33 7.99 -11.18
C ALA A 34 6.51 6.70 -10.38
N VAL A 35 7.48 5.86 -10.77
CA VAL A 35 7.84 4.65 -10.02
C VAL A 35 9.09 4.95 -9.20
N ALA A 36 9.06 4.64 -7.90
CA ALA A 36 10.17 4.84 -6.98
C ALA A 36 10.78 3.49 -6.56
N GLU A 37 12.07 3.33 -6.82
CA GLU A 37 12.84 2.16 -6.41
C GLU A 37 13.27 2.28 -4.92
N PRO A 38 13.63 1.18 -4.23
CA PRO A 38 13.81 -0.18 -4.74
C PRO A 38 12.54 -1.03 -4.77
N ALA A 39 11.42 -0.53 -4.23
CA ALA A 39 10.17 -1.29 -4.14
C ALA A 39 9.33 -1.22 -5.42
N ALA A 40 9.69 -0.38 -6.38
CA ALA A 40 8.88 -0.06 -7.57
C ALA A 40 7.47 0.48 -7.19
N VAL A 41 7.40 1.29 -6.12
CA VAL A 41 6.15 1.88 -5.65
C VAL A 41 5.69 3.02 -6.55
N ASN A 42 4.40 3.09 -6.81
CA ASN A 42 3.79 4.17 -7.58
C ASN A 42 3.63 5.44 -6.72
N ILE A 43 4.27 6.50 -7.15
CA ILE A 43 4.15 7.84 -6.58
C ILE A 43 3.17 8.65 -7.44
N GLY A 44 2.03 9.02 -6.86
CA GLY A 44 1.03 9.85 -7.53
C GLY A 44 1.34 11.35 -7.42
N LEU A 45 1.05 12.10 -8.48
CA LEU A 45 1.06 13.57 -8.47
C LEU A 45 -0.24 14.09 -9.08
N VAL A 46 -0.98 14.89 -8.31
CA VAL A 46 -2.20 15.56 -8.77
C VAL A 46 -1.96 17.07 -8.75
N VAL A 47 -2.09 17.72 -9.90
CA VAL A 47 -1.83 19.15 -10.08
C VAL A 47 -3.13 19.93 -10.10
N GLY A 48 -3.26 20.90 -9.20
CA GLY A 48 -4.36 21.89 -9.18
C GLY A 48 -3.91 23.28 -9.58
N GLY A 49 -4.80 24.25 -9.45
CA GLY A 49 -4.55 25.64 -9.89
C GLY A 49 -3.53 26.41 -9.04
N THR A 50 -3.38 26.08 -7.75
CA THR A 50 -2.48 26.79 -6.83
C THR A 50 -1.63 25.89 -5.96
N GLY A 51 -1.82 24.57 -6.05
CA GLY A 51 -1.07 23.59 -5.29
C GLY A 51 -1.15 22.21 -5.93
N ALA A 52 -0.29 21.32 -5.46
CA ALA A 52 -0.26 19.93 -5.90
C ALA A 52 -0.33 18.99 -4.68
N LEU A 53 -0.85 17.77 -4.92
CA LEU A 53 -0.85 16.66 -4.00
C LEU A 53 0.16 15.61 -4.49
N VAL A 54 0.94 15.07 -3.57
CA VAL A 54 1.70 13.83 -3.78
C VAL A 54 1.00 12.70 -3.03
N VAL A 55 0.85 11.54 -3.67
CA VAL A 55 0.33 10.30 -3.08
C VAL A 55 1.50 9.34 -2.94
N ASP A 56 1.78 8.95 -1.70
CA ASP A 56 2.92 8.18 -1.22
C ASP A 56 4.28 8.86 -1.37
N THR A 57 5.28 8.41 -0.63
CA THR A 57 6.49 9.21 -0.41
C THR A 57 7.80 8.45 -0.61
N GLY A 58 7.73 7.16 -0.93
CA GLY A 58 8.92 6.33 -1.05
C GLY A 58 9.49 5.87 0.29
N SER A 59 10.65 5.25 0.23
CA SER A 59 11.24 4.40 1.26
C SER A 59 12.19 5.12 2.23
N SER A 60 12.44 6.42 2.06
CA SER A 60 13.33 7.17 2.95
C SER A 60 13.08 8.69 2.88
N PRO A 61 13.43 9.45 3.94
CA PRO A 61 13.32 10.90 3.93
C PRO A 61 14.07 11.59 2.78
N ALA A 62 15.21 11.05 2.38
CA ALA A 62 15.97 11.57 1.25
C ALA A 62 15.24 11.38 -0.07
N GLN A 63 14.63 10.19 -0.28
CA GLN A 63 13.81 9.91 -1.44
C GLN A 63 12.55 10.78 -1.45
N GLY A 64 11.87 10.93 -0.30
CA GLY A 64 10.71 11.80 -0.17
C GLY A 64 11.02 13.27 -0.54
N ALA A 65 12.17 13.79 -0.10
CA ALA A 65 12.59 15.14 -0.45
C ALA A 65 12.85 15.31 -1.97
N ALA A 66 13.42 14.30 -2.62
CA ALA A 66 13.63 14.32 -4.05
C ALA A 66 12.30 14.16 -4.83
N ILE A 67 11.41 13.27 -4.40
CA ILE A 67 10.04 13.15 -4.95
C ILE A 67 9.33 14.50 -4.90
N ARG A 68 9.37 15.18 -3.75
CA ARG A 68 8.79 16.51 -3.59
C ARG A 68 9.35 17.50 -4.61
N GLY A 69 10.69 17.59 -4.71
CA GLY A 69 11.34 18.50 -5.66
C GLY A 69 10.98 18.21 -7.12
N ALA A 70 10.95 16.93 -7.49
CA ALA A 70 10.54 16.50 -8.83
C ALA A 70 9.07 16.82 -9.10
N ALA A 71 8.18 16.57 -8.15
CA ALA A 71 6.76 16.86 -8.25
C ALA A 71 6.49 18.38 -8.42
N GLU A 72 7.17 19.23 -7.63
CA GLU A 72 7.05 20.70 -7.75
C GLU A 72 7.57 21.20 -9.09
N ALA A 73 8.63 20.60 -9.64
CA ALA A 73 9.15 20.94 -10.96
C ALA A 73 8.18 20.58 -12.09
N VAL A 74 7.49 19.43 -11.99
CA VAL A 74 6.47 19.01 -12.96
C VAL A 74 5.20 19.84 -12.84
N ALA A 75 4.75 20.06 -11.61
CA ALA A 75 3.49 20.77 -11.33
C ALA A 75 3.55 22.27 -11.65
N GLY A 76 4.73 22.89 -11.53
CA GLY A 76 4.88 24.36 -11.63
C GLY A 76 4.23 25.14 -10.50
N VAL A 77 3.70 24.44 -9.50
CA VAL A 77 3.09 24.97 -8.26
C VAL A 77 3.65 24.19 -7.06
N PRO A 78 3.62 24.74 -5.83
CA PRO A 78 4.11 24.04 -4.66
C PRO A 78 3.30 22.80 -4.35
N VAL A 79 3.94 21.77 -3.78
CA VAL A 79 3.24 20.66 -3.12
C VAL A 79 2.62 21.18 -1.82
N THR A 80 1.30 21.20 -1.76
CA THR A 80 0.51 21.72 -0.63
C THR A 80 -0.17 20.63 0.19
N ALA A 81 -0.10 19.38 -0.25
CA ALA A 81 -0.61 18.22 0.45
C ALA A 81 0.20 16.98 0.10
N VAL A 82 0.30 16.03 1.02
CA VAL A 82 0.84 14.70 0.79
C VAL A 82 -0.06 13.68 1.48
N LEU A 83 -0.42 12.61 0.78
CA LEU A 83 -1.20 11.49 1.31
C LEU A 83 -0.30 10.27 1.45
N ILE A 84 -0.40 9.58 2.57
CA ILE A 84 0.12 8.23 2.78
C ILE A 84 -1.06 7.28 2.67
N THR A 85 -1.02 6.38 1.68
CA THR A 85 -2.08 5.39 1.46
C THR A 85 -2.18 4.41 2.60
N HIS A 86 -1.04 3.90 3.08
CA HIS A 86 -0.96 2.99 4.22
C HIS A 86 0.44 3.01 4.85
N TRP A 87 0.67 2.22 5.90
CA TRP A 87 1.83 2.35 6.77
C TRP A 87 3.08 1.56 6.34
N HIS A 88 3.10 0.89 5.20
CA HIS A 88 4.29 0.17 4.75
C HIS A 88 5.43 1.12 4.38
N TRP A 89 6.65 0.63 4.54
CA TRP A 89 7.87 1.42 4.52
C TRP A 89 8.10 2.18 3.21
N ASP A 90 7.76 1.58 2.09
CA ASP A 90 7.94 2.13 0.75
C ASP A 90 6.91 3.19 0.36
N HIS A 91 5.81 3.29 1.09
CA HIS A 91 4.80 4.34 0.95
C HIS A 91 5.02 5.48 1.96
N TRP A 92 5.49 5.15 3.18
CA TRP A 92 5.42 6.07 4.32
C TRP A 92 6.76 6.69 4.73
N PHE A 93 7.89 5.97 4.64
CA PHE A 93 9.15 6.40 5.25
C PHE A 93 9.73 7.69 4.64
N GLY A 94 9.30 8.07 3.44
CA GLY A 94 9.67 9.33 2.81
C GLY A 94 8.96 10.58 3.37
N LEU A 95 7.92 10.42 4.22
CA LEU A 95 7.09 11.54 4.67
C LEU A 95 7.87 12.68 5.34
N ALA A 96 8.95 12.38 6.07
CA ALA A 96 9.80 13.41 6.67
C ALA A 96 10.47 14.33 5.63
N GLY A 97 10.63 13.88 4.38
CA GLY A 97 11.11 14.71 3.26
C GLY A 97 10.13 15.81 2.83
N PHE A 98 8.87 15.74 3.28
CA PHE A 98 7.83 16.73 3.03
C PHE A 98 7.65 17.70 4.21
N ALA A 99 8.70 17.97 4.97
CA ALA A 99 8.63 18.86 6.12
C ALA A 99 7.95 20.20 5.77
N GLY A 100 6.96 20.59 6.60
CA GLY A 100 6.16 21.81 6.40
C GLY A 100 4.98 21.66 5.44
N VAL A 101 4.80 20.51 4.78
CA VAL A 101 3.62 20.21 3.98
C VAL A 101 2.60 19.43 4.84
N PRO A 102 1.30 19.77 4.80
CA PRO A 102 0.26 18.98 5.43
C PRO A 102 0.28 17.51 4.94
N GLY A 103 0.60 16.58 5.85
CA GLY A 103 0.59 15.14 5.59
C GLY A 103 -0.72 14.51 6.05
N TYR A 104 -1.38 13.77 5.19
CA TYR A 104 -2.62 13.05 5.44
C TYR A 104 -2.36 11.55 5.45
N GLY A 105 -3.16 10.80 6.18
CA GLY A 105 -3.14 9.36 6.26
C GLY A 105 -4.11 8.87 7.34
N HIS A 106 -4.38 7.57 7.37
CA HIS A 106 -5.28 7.03 8.37
C HIS A 106 -4.74 7.24 9.80
N GLU A 107 -5.63 7.40 10.78
CA GLU A 107 -5.24 7.67 12.18
C GLU A 107 -4.42 6.54 12.81
N THR A 108 -4.50 5.31 12.30
CA THR A 108 -3.69 4.17 12.77
C THR A 108 -2.18 4.38 12.59
N LEU A 109 -1.74 5.19 11.61
CA LEU A 109 -0.31 5.42 11.36
C LEU A 109 0.41 6.00 12.61
N ALA A 110 -0.27 6.84 13.37
CA ALA A 110 0.31 7.39 14.60
C ALA A 110 0.62 6.31 15.64
N GLY A 111 -0.22 5.27 15.71
CA GLY A 111 -0.03 4.12 16.58
C GLY A 111 1.16 3.25 16.16
N ARG A 112 1.43 3.17 14.85
CA ARG A 112 2.56 2.40 14.30
C ARG A 112 3.93 2.93 14.73
N LEU A 113 4.04 4.20 15.08
CA LEU A 113 5.28 4.74 15.67
C LEU A 113 5.66 4.09 17.02
N GLN A 114 4.71 3.43 17.67
CA GLN A 114 4.91 2.69 18.92
C GLN A 114 5.09 1.17 18.70
N ASP A 115 5.08 0.71 17.43
CA ASP A 115 5.26 -0.70 17.11
C ASP A 115 6.68 -1.14 17.48
N PRO A 116 6.86 -2.18 18.31
CA PRO A 116 8.16 -2.69 18.69
C PRO A 116 9.01 -3.20 17.50
N GLY A 117 8.37 -3.56 16.40
CA GLY A 117 9.03 -4.00 15.16
C GLY A 117 9.56 -2.86 14.30
N LEU A 118 8.99 -1.66 14.42
CA LEU A 118 9.35 -0.52 13.57
C LEU A 118 10.86 -0.20 13.53
N PRO A 119 11.60 -0.23 14.65
CA PRO A 119 13.05 0.04 14.61
C PRO A 119 13.84 -0.96 13.75
N ALA A 120 13.43 -2.22 13.74
CA ALA A 120 14.09 -3.24 12.92
C ALA A 120 13.78 -3.02 11.44
N VAL A 121 12.52 -2.78 11.08
CA VAL A 121 12.10 -2.48 9.72
C VAL A 121 12.78 -1.21 9.20
N ALA A 122 12.80 -0.13 9.99
CA ALA A 122 13.46 1.11 9.60
C ALA A 122 14.97 0.90 9.35
N ALA A 123 15.65 0.14 10.22
CA ALA A 123 17.07 -0.17 10.07
C ALA A 123 17.38 -1.02 8.83
N GLU A 124 16.49 -1.96 8.48
CA GLU A 124 16.61 -2.79 7.26
C GLU A 124 16.62 -1.92 6.00
N HIS A 125 15.84 -0.84 5.99
CA HIS A 125 15.77 0.11 4.88
C HIS A 125 16.69 1.32 5.05
N GLY A 126 17.60 1.29 6.02
CA GLY A 126 18.62 2.34 6.24
C GLY A 126 18.02 3.66 6.75
N VAL A 127 16.83 3.62 7.36
CA VAL A 127 16.15 4.78 7.93
C VAL A 127 16.29 4.80 9.44
N GLY A 128 16.60 5.95 10.03
CA GLY A 128 16.55 6.13 11.47
C GLY A 128 15.11 6.10 11.96
N VAL A 129 14.79 5.31 12.99
CA VAL A 129 13.41 5.26 13.51
C VAL A 129 12.88 6.64 13.93
N GLY A 130 13.76 7.55 14.35
CA GLY A 130 13.40 8.93 14.68
C GLY A 130 13.05 9.80 13.46
N ASP A 131 13.35 9.33 12.26
CA ASP A 131 13.04 10.00 10.99
C ASP A 131 11.71 9.53 10.39
N VAL A 132 11.11 8.45 10.95
CA VAL A 132 9.76 8.02 10.60
C VAL A 132 8.75 8.88 11.36
N VAL A 133 7.89 9.59 10.65
CA VAL A 133 6.96 10.57 11.24
C VAL A 133 5.52 10.26 10.87
N ALA A 134 4.59 10.55 11.79
CA ALA A 134 3.16 10.41 11.50
C ALA A 134 2.65 11.55 10.61
N PRO A 135 1.60 11.31 9.80
CA PRO A 135 0.87 12.36 9.12
C PRO A 135 0.34 13.41 10.10
N SER A 136 0.51 14.69 9.78
CA SER A 136 0.08 15.80 10.65
C SER A 136 -1.45 16.00 10.67
N HIS A 137 -2.16 15.44 9.70
CA HIS A 137 -3.60 15.54 9.53
C HIS A 137 -4.22 14.15 9.39
N PRO A 138 -4.33 13.39 10.51
CA PRO A 138 -4.93 12.07 10.47
C PRO A 138 -6.40 12.13 10.08
N LEU A 139 -6.89 11.08 9.43
CA LEU A 139 -8.30 10.89 9.09
C LEU A 139 -8.78 9.50 9.54
N ALA A 140 -10.04 9.42 9.94
CA ALA A 140 -10.67 8.15 10.31
C ALA A 140 -11.52 7.56 9.15
N LEU A 141 -12.20 8.42 8.37
CA LEU A 141 -13.10 7.96 7.31
C LEU A 141 -12.83 8.67 5.99
N ALA A 142 -12.95 9.98 5.96
CA ALA A 142 -12.80 10.75 4.73
C ALA A 142 -12.29 12.17 4.98
N ARG A 143 -11.65 12.73 3.95
CA ARG A 143 -11.20 14.11 3.91
C ARG A 143 -11.23 14.62 2.47
N VAL A 144 -11.56 15.90 2.29
CA VAL A 144 -11.44 16.57 1.00
C VAL A 144 -10.33 17.60 1.09
N VAL A 145 -9.50 17.66 0.06
CA VAL A 145 -8.44 18.66 -0.13
C VAL A 145 -8.73 19.41 -1.43
N ASP A 146 -8.62 20.74 -1.39
CA ASP A 146 -8.72 21.61 -2.57
C ASP A 146 -7.33 22.12 -2.97
N LEU A 147 -6.95 21.88 -4.20
CA LEU A 147 -5.64 22.25 -4.76
C LEU A 147 -5.71 23.54 -5.60
N GLY A 148 -6.71 24.37 -5.34
CA GLY A 148 -6.99 25.58 -6.12
C GLY A 148 -7.93 25.29 -7.28
N GLY A 149 -9.14 24.82 -6.95
CA GLY A 149 -10.21 24.48 -7.88
C GLY A 149 -10.24 23.02 -8.32
N ARG A 150 -9.21 22.22 -7.98
CA ARG A 150 -9.24 20.75 -8.13
C ARG A 150 -9.41 20.10 -6.76
N ARG A 151 -10.49 19.35 -6.58
CA ARG A 151 -10.76 18.59 -5.36
C ARG A 151 -10.20 17.19 -5.46
N VAL A 152 -9.60 16.74 -4.35
CA VAL A 152 -9.22 15.35 -4.16
C VAL A 152 -9.88 14.83 -2.88
N GLU A 153 -10.45 13.64 -2.95
CA GLU A 153 -11.17 13.02 -1.85
C GLU A 153 -10.37 11.83 -1.33
N PHE A 154 -9.98 11.86 -0.05
CA PHE A 154 -9.32 10.75 0.64
C PHE A 154 -10.39 9.95 1.37
N VAL A 155 -10.42 8.63 1.17
CA VAL A 155 -11.45 7.77 1.77
C VAL A 155 -10.82 6.48 2.29
N HIS A 156 -11.16 6.14 3.54
CA HIS A 156 -10.91 4.84 4.13
C HIS A 156 -12.19 4.00 4.05
N PHE A 157 -12.19 2.92 3.29
CA PHE A 157 -13.34 2.04 3.13
C PHE A 157 -13.39 0.87 4.11
N GLY A 158 -12.44 0.81 5.02
CA GLY A 158 -12.25 -0.30 5.94
C GLY A 158 -10.91 -0.99 5.73
N ARG A 159 -10.65 -1.97 6.57
CA ARG A 159 -9.39 -2.72 6.57
C ARG A 159 -9.30 -3.61 5.35
N GLY A 160 -8.11 -3.74 4.79
CA GLY A 160 -7.83 -4.59 3.64
C GLY A 160 -6.40 -5.09 3.64
N HIS A 161 -5.54 -4.45 2.88
CA HIS A 161 -4.11 -4.71 2.85
C HIS A 161 -3.46 -4.39 4.21
N THR A 162 -3.93 -3.32 4.86
CA THR A 162 -3.61 -2.98 6.25
C THR A 162 -4.89 -2.64 7.04
N ASP A 163 -4.73 -2.17 8.27
CA ASP A 163 -5.84 -1.64 9.07
C ASP A 163 -6.17 -0.17 8.76
N GLY A 164 -5.41 0.49 7.88
CA GLY A 164 -5.50 1.92 7.64
C GLY A 164 -5.34 2.33 6.17
N ASP A 165 -5.84 1.52 5.23
CA ASP A 165 -5.74 1.82 3.80
C ASP A 165 -6.62 3.02 3.42
N VAL A 166 -6.02 4.01 2.75
CA VAL A 166 -6.72 5.21 2.26
C VAL A 166 -6.53 5.31 0.76
N VAL A 167 -7.62 5.51 0.04
CA VAL A 167 -7.59 5.81 -1.39
C VAL A 167 -7.70 7.30 -1.64
N ALA A 168 -7.10 7.80 -2.72
CA ALA A 168 -7.30 9.15 -3.21
C ALA A 168 -8.13 9.12 -4.49
N ILE A 169 -9.26 9.82 -4.50
CA ILE A 169 -10.17 9.94 -5.63
C ILE A 169 -10.00 11.33 -6.23
N VAL A 170 -9.79 11.40 -7.55
CA VAL A 170 -9.69 12.62 -8.34
C VAL A 170 -10.90 12.68 -9.28
N PRO A 171 -12.06 13.21 -8.84
CA PRO A 171 -13.32 13.05 -9.57
C PRO A 171 -13.32 13.68 -10.96
N ASP A 172 -12.69 14.86 -11.13
CA ASP A 172 -12.63 15.55 -12.41
C ASP A 172 -11.68 14.92 -13.43
N ALA A 173 -10.79 14.02 -12.97
CA ALA A 173 -9.91 13.24 -13.83
C ALA A 173 -10.39 11.78 -14.01
N ASN A 174 -11.51 11.40 -13.37
CA ASN A 174 -12.02 10.02 -13.30
C ASN A 174 -10.92 9.01 -12.94
N LEU A 175 -10.20 9.29 -11.83
CA LEU A 175 -9.03 8.52 -11.43
C LEU A 175 -9.03 8.25 -9.92
N VAL A 176 -8.52 7.07 -9.55
CA VAL A 176 -8.33 6.65 -8.15
C VAL A 176 -6.90 6.14 -7.95
N PHE A 177 -6.23 6.60 -6.89
CA PHE A 177 -5.04 5.95 -6.35
C PHE A 177 -5.49 5.00 -5.24
N ALA A 178 -5.24 3.71 -5.42
CA ALA A 178 -5.77 2.66 -4.55
C ALA A 178 -4.76 2.19 -3.48
N GLY A 179 -3.48 2.57 -3.59
CA GLY A 179 -2.43 1.93 -2.80
C GLY A 179 -2.43 0.42 -3.01
N ASP A 180 -1.95 -0.33 -2.02
CA ASP A 180 -1.84 -1.78 -2.08
C ASP A 180 -3.16 -2.53 -1.82
N LEU A 181 -4.28 -1.80 -1.71
CA LEU A 181 -5.58 -2.45 -1.88
C LEU A 181 -5.67 -3.14 -3.25
N LEU A 182 -4.94 -2.62 -4.26
CA LEU A 182 -4.78 -3.24 -5.56
C LEU A 182 -3.28 -3.36 -5.90
N GLU A 183 -2.91 -4.52 -6.45
CA GLU A 183 -1.56 -4.89 -6.84
C GLU A 183 -1.56 -5.41 -8.28
N GLN A 184 -0.82 -4.77 -9.18
CA GLN A 184 -0.76 -5.20 -10.58
C GLN A 184 0.58 -5.88 -10.92
N SER A 185 1.64 -5.56 -10.20
CA SER A 185 2.98 -6.11 -10.48
C SER A 185 3.12 -7.58 -10.11
N GLY A 186 2.18 -8.10 -9.32
CA GLY A 186 2.17 -9.48 -8.84
C GLY A 186 0.85 -9.88 -8.17
N PRO A 187 0.84 -10.94 -7.38
CA PRO A 187 -0.29 -11.26 -6.51
C PRO A 187 -0.39 -10.23 -5.40
N PRO A 188 -1.60 -10.00 -4.81
CA PRO A 188 -1.75 -9.13 -3.65
C PRO A 188 -0.77 -9.49 -2.53
N ALA A 189 -0.14 -8.49 -1.93
CA ALA A 189 0.80 -8.70 -0.84
C ALA A 189 0.05 -9.04 0.45
N PHE A 190 -0.06 -10.35 0.73
CA PHE A 190 -0.71 -10.88 1.94
C PHE A 190 0.25 -10.85 3.13
N GLY A 191 0.53 -9.65 3.65
CA GLY A 191 1.32 -9.45 4.86
C GLY A 191 0.62 -10.00 6.12
N GLU A 192 1.38 -10.16 7.22
CA GLU A 192 0.83 -10.62 8.51
C GLU A 192 -0.24 -9.67 9.08
N ASP A 193 -0.22 -8.44 8.65
CA ASP A 193 -1.12 -7.34 9.05
C ASP A 193 -2.32 -7.16 8.13
N CYS A 194 -2.44 -7.94 7.03
CA CYS A 194 -3.59 -7.85 6.15
C CYS A 194 -4.85 -8.46 6.78
N HIS A 195 -6.00 -8.01 6.33
CA HIS A 195 -7.31 -8.40 6.83
C HIS A 195 -8.10 -9.14 5.74
N LEU A 196 -7.79 -10.40 5.53
CA LEU A 196 -8.32 -11.22 4.42
C LEU A 196 -9.85 -11.22 4.31
N LYS A 197 -10.54 -11.22 5.47
CA LYS A 197 -12.00 -11.19 5.51
C LYS A 197 -12.58 -9.86 5.06
N ASP A 198 -11.94 -8.76 5.45
CA ASP A 198 -12.49 -7.41 5.30
C ASP A 198 -12.05 -6.79 3.96
N TRP A 199 -10.93 -7.20 3.41
CA TRP A 199 -10.35 -6.66 2.18
C TRP A 199 -11.32 -6.65 0.98
N PRO A 200 -12.07 -7.71 0.69
CA PRO A 200 -13.08 -7.65 -0.37
C PRO A 200 -14.13 -6.54 -0.16
N SER A 201 -14.50 -6.26 1.10
CA SER A 201 -15.47 -5.19 1.40
C SER A 201 -14.87 -3.80 1.21
N ALA A 202 -13.58 -3.59 1.53
CA ALA A 202 -12.88 -2.35 1.22
C ALA A 202 -12.84 -2.10 -0.30
N LEU A 203 -12.54 -3.14 -1.08
CA LEU A 203 -12.58 -3.07 -2.55
C LEU A 203 -14.01 -2.87 -3.10
N ASP A 204 -15.05 -3.42 -2.46
CA ASP A 204 -16.45 -3.12 -2.82
C ASP A 204 -16.77 -1.62 -2.65
N GLY A 205 -16.18 -0.98 -1.63
CA GLY A 205 -16.27 0.47 -1.46
C GLY A 205 -15.65 1.25 -2.62
N VAL A 206 -14.47 0.87 -3.07
CA VAL A 206 -13.81 1.45 -4.25
C VAL A 206 -14.66 1.22 -5.51
N LEU A 207 -15.05 -0.03 -5.77
CA LEU A 207 -15.86 -0.44 -6.93
C LEU A 207 -17.21 0.28 -7.02
N GLY A 208 -17.77 0.68 -5.87
CA GLY A 208 -19.03 1.44 -5.80
C GLY A 208 -18.91 2.90 -6.23
N LEU A 209 -17.70 3.46 -6.31
CA LEU A 209 -17.45 4.87 -6.68
C LEU A 209 -16.90 5.06 -8.10
N ILE A 210 -16.54 3.99 -8.78
CA ILE A 210 -15.90 4.02 -10.09
C ILE A 210 -16.80 3.47 -11.18
N ASP A 211 -16.58 3.92 -12.39
CA ASP A 211 -17.21 3.42 -13.60
C ASP A 211 -16.23 2.62 -14.49
N GLU A 212 -16.68 2.26 -15.72
CA GLU A 212 -15.87 1.45 -16.64
C GLU A 212 -14.68 2.21 -17.23
N ASP A 213 -14.74 3.55 -17.25
CA ASP A 213 -13.70 4.43 -17.80
C ASP A 213 -12.74 4.95 -16.73
N THR A 214 -12.96 4.61 -15.45
CA THR A 214 -12.11 5.06 -14.35
C THR A 214 -10.73 4.43 -14.44
N VAL A 215 -9.69 5.25 -14.43
CA VAL A 215 -8.30 4.82 -14.29
C VAL A 215 -8.00 4.56 -12.81
N ILE A 216 -7.47 3.40 -12.48
CA ILE A 216 -7.07 3.05 -11.13
C ILE A 216 -5.56 2.86 -11.09
N VAL A 217 -4.88 3.60 -10.25
CA VAL A 217 -3.45 3.45 -9.99
C VAL A 217 -3.27 2.57 -8.76
N PRO A 218 -2.73 1.35 -8.90
CA PRO A 218 -2.40 0.48 -7.78
C PRO A 218 -1.16 0.99 -7.05
N GLY A 219 -0.83 0.41 -5.89
CA GLY A 219 0.43 0.74 -5.20
C GLY A 219 1.66 0.36 -6.01
N HIS A 220 1.59 -0.77 -6.74
CA HIS A 220 2.67 -1.25 -7.61
C HIS A 220 2.13 -1.72 -8.95
N GLY A 221 2.91 -1.49 -10.01
CA GLY A 221 2.60 -1.91 -11.37
C GLY A 221 1.88 -0.84 -12.19
N ASP A 222 1.36 -1.24 -13.34
CA ASP A 222 0.70 -0.33 -14.28
C ASP A 222 -0.73 0.06 -13.83
N PRO A 223 -1.23 1.23 -14.24
CA PRO A 223 -2.64 1.57 -14.06
C PRO A 223 -3.58 0.50 -14.63
N VAL A 224 -4.67 0.26 -13.91
CA VAL A 224 -5.65 -0.79 -14.21
C VAL A 224 -7.06 -0.23 -14.38
N ASP A 225 -7.98 -1.08 -14.82
CA ASP A 225 -9.39 -0.76 -14.98
C ASP A 225 -10.25 -1.36 -13.85
N ARG A 226 -11.54 -1.07 -13.91
CA ARG A 226 -12.55 -1.59 -12.99
C ARG A 226 -12.63 -3.13 -12.99
N MET A 227 -12.42 -3.76 -14.15
CA MET A 227 -12.49 -5.23 -14.24
C MET A 227 -11.35 -5.91 -13.52
N PHE A 228 -10.14 -5.34 -13.58
CA PHE A 228 -9.01 -5.82 -12.80
C PHE A 228 -9.30 -5.76 -11.29
N ALA A 229 -9.82 -4.63 -10.81
CA ALA A 229 -10.18 -4.47 -9.40
C ALA A 229 -11.25 -5.47 -8.96
N PHE A 230 -12.23 -5.72 -9.81
CA PHE A 230 -13.28 -6.73 -9.56
C PHE A 230 -12.70 -8.16 -9.50
N ASP A 231 -11.79 -8.51 -10.44
CA ASP A 231 -11.15 -9.83 -10.45
C ASP A 231 -10.30 -10.05 -9.20
N GLN A 232 -9.44 -9.09 -8.84
CA GLN A 232 -8.63 -9.21 -7.62
C GLN A 232 -9.52 -9.33 -6.37
N ARG A 233 -10.58 -8.52 -6.27
CA ARG A 233 -11.56 -8.62 -5.18
C ARG A 233 -12.19 -10.01 -5.12
N ALA A 234 -12.60 -10.57 -6.27
CA ALA A 234 -13.21 -11.88 -6.35
C ALA A 234 -12.23 -12.99 -5.92
N ARG A 235 -10.98 -12.90 -6.36
CA ARG A 235 -9.91 -13.85 -6.00
C ARG A 235 -9.61 -13.83 -4.50
N ILE A 236 -9.48 -12.65 -3.88
CA ILE A 236 -9.27 -12.54 -2.43
C ILE A 236 -10.46 -13.13 -1.66
N SER A 237 -11.68 -12.81 -2.08
CA SER A 237 -12.89 -13.38 -1.48
C SER A 237 -12.98 -14.90 -1.64
N GLY A 238 -12.59 -15.41 -2.81
CA GLY A 238 -12.53 -16.85 -3.09
C GLY A 238 -11.52 -17.57 -2.20
N LEU A 239 -10.32 -16.99 -2.05
CA LEU A 239 -9.29 -17.52 -1.15
C LEU A 239 -9.81 -17.64 0.30
N TYR A 240 -10.33 -16.54 0.85
CA TYR A 240 -10.83 -16.54 2.23
C TYR A 240 -12.00 -17.52 2.40
N GLY A 241 -12.97 -17.51 1.47
CA GLY A 241 -14.13 -18.42 1.51
C GLY A 241 -13.73 -19.89 1.42
N GLN A 242 -12.72 -20.21 0.62
CA GLN A 242 -12.19 -21.59 0.52
C GLN A 242 -11.54 -22.04 1.84
N VAL A 243 -10.72 -21.17 2.46
CA VAL A 243 -10.11 -21.52 3.77
C VAL A 243 -11.20 -21.67 4.83
N GLU A 244 -12.18 -20.77 4.89
CA GLU A 244 -13.31 -20.88 5.82
C GLU A 244 -14.07 -22.20 5.64
N HIS A 245 -14.34 -22.60 4.38
CA HIS A 245 -15.00 -23.86 4.05
C HIS A 245 -14.20 -25.06 4.58
N LEU A 246 -12.88 -25.08 4.35
CA LEU A 246 -11.99 -26.15 4.80
C LEU A 246 -11.95 -26.25 6.34
N VAL A 247 -11.82 -25.10 7.03
CA VAL A 247 -11.84 -25.04 8.48
C VAL A 247 -13.16 -25.57 9.05
N ARG A 248 -14.31 -25.20 8.47
CA ARG A 248 -15.62 -25.72 8.88
C ARG A 248 -15.75 -27.24 8.69
N ARG A 249 -15.05 -27.81 7.72
CA ARG A 249 -14.96 -29.27 7.49
C ARG A 249 -13.94 -29.97 8.37
N GLY A 250 -13.19 -29.24 9.19
CA GLY A 250 -12.15 -29.82 10.06
C GLY A 250 -10.84 -30.15 9.35
N VAL A 251 -10.62 -29.64 8.13
CA VAL A 251 -9.35 -29.79 7.42
C VAL A 251 -8.27 -29.00 8.15
N LYS A 252 -7.13 -29.61 8.39
CA LYS A 252 -5.99 -28.96 9.02
C LYS A 252 -5.21 -28.12 8.01
N GLN A 253 -4.51 -27.11 8.51
CA GLN A 253 -3.70 -26.20 7.71
C GLN A 253 -2.67 -26.93 6.84
N ASP A 254 -2.01 -27.96 7.37
CA ASP A 254 -0.95 -28.74 6.70
C ASP A 254 -1.44 -29.55 5.49
N THR A 255 -2.74 -29.83 5.41
CA THR A 255 -3.39 -30.56 4.31
C THR A 255 -4.37 -29.70 3.50
N ALA A 256 -4.45 -28.41 3.83
CA ALA A 256 -5.45 -27.52 3.23
C ALA A 256 -5.21 -27.30 1.75
N TYR A 257 -3.94 -27.11 1.35
CA TYR A 257 -3.64 -26.84 -0.05
C TYR A 257 -4.09 -27.99 -0.98
N GLU A 258 -3.78 -29.22 -0.64
CA GLU A 258 -4.12 -30.40 -1.43
C GLU A 258 -5.62 -30.73 -1.44
N THR A 259 -6.37 -30.12 -0.51
CA THR A 259 -7.81 -30.38 -0.33
C THR A 259 -8.68 -29.28 -1.00
N GLY A 260 -8.11 -28.10 -1.21
CA GLY A 260 -8.84 -26.94 -1.70
C GLY A 260 -8.68 -26.70 -3.21
N GLU A 261 -9.51 -25.77 -3.72
CA GLU A 261 -9.38 -25.19 -5.06
C GLU A 261 -9.05 -23.70 -4.90
N TRP A 262 -8.00 -23.21 -5.59
CA TRP A 262 -7.39 -21.94 -5.25
C TRP A 262 -7.39 -20.96 -6.42
N PRO A 263 -7.66 -19.67 -6.16
CA PRO A 263 -7.62 -18.62 -7.18
C PRO A 263 -6.22 -18.04 -7.42
N PHE A 264 -5.22 -18.46 -6.63
CA PHE A 264 -3.83 -18.03 -6.74
C PHE A 264 -2.91 -19.26 -6.90
N ASP A 265 -1.67 -19.01 -7.33
CA ASP A 265 -0.67 -20.04 -7.49
C ASP A 265 -0.25 -20.67 -6.15
N GLU A 266 0.35 -21.85 -6.21
CA GLU A 266 0.66 -22.70 -5.05
C GLU A 266 1.49 -21.98 -3.98
N ASP A 267 2.53 -21.26 -4.39
CA ASP A 267 3.44 -20.54 -3.51
C ASP A 267 2.72 -19.42 -2.73
N VAL A 268 1.85 -18.67 -3.41
CA VAL A 268 1.02 -17.62 -2.79
C VAL A 268 0.05 -18.23 -1.78
N VAL A 269 -0.66 -19.30 -2.18
CA VAL A 269 -1.63 -19.95 -1.30
C VAL A 269 -0.96 -20.52 -0.07
N ARG A 270 0.16 -21.26 -0.24
CA ARG A 270 0.90 -21.85 0.88
C ARG A 270 1.43 -20.79 1.85
N ALA A 271 1.85 -19.61 1.34
CA ALA A 271 2.32 -18.52 2.17
C ALA A 271 1.18 -17.89 3.00
N VAL A 272 -0.04 -17.75 2.43
CA VAL A 272 -1.16 -17.10 3.11
C VAL A 272 -1.97 -18.02 4.02
N LEU A 273 -1.94 -19.34 3.82
CA LEU A 273 -2.71 -20.30 4.62
C LEU A 273 -2.50 -20.15 6.14
N PRO A 274 -1.27 -20.01 6.67
CA PRO A 274 -1.08 -19.81 8.11
C PRO A 274 -1.84 -18.61 8.66
N LEU A 275 -1.75 -17.49 7.97
CA LEU A 275 -2.44 -16.26 8.33
C LEU A 275 -3.97 -16.42 8.29
N ALA A 276 -4.49 -17.02 7.21
CA ALA A 276 -5.92 -17.23 7.06
C ALA A 276 -6.50 -18.12 8.18
N TYR A 277 -5.81 -19.22 8.52
CA TYR A 277 -6.19 -20.07 9.65
C TYR A 277 -6.13 -19.33 10.99
N ALA A 278 -5.09 -18.52 11.20
CA ALA A 278 -4.96 -17.71 12.42
C ALA A 278 -6.09 -16.69 12.55
N GLN A 279 -6.45 -15.98 11.47
CA GLN A 279 -7.55 -15.02 11.47
C GLN A 279 -8.90 -15.70 11.72
N LEU A 280 -9.15 -16.87 11.13
CA LEU A 280 -10.36 -17.64 11.39
C LEU A 280 -10.43 -18.13 12.83
N ALA A 281 -9.32 -18.60 13.39
CA ALA A 281 -9.25 -19.00 14.80
C ALA A 281 -9.53 -17.82 15.75
N ALA A 282 -8.93 -16.66 15.48
CA ALA A 282 -9.19 -15.43 16.22
C ALA A 282 -10.67 -14.98 16.13
N ALA A 283 -11.34 -15.27 15.01
CA ALA A 283 -12.77 -15.04 14.83
C ALA A 283 -13.66 -16.14 15.47
N GLY A 284 -13.07 -17.10 16.20
CA GLY A 284 -13.81 -18.19 16.86
C GLY A 284 -14.20 -19.36 15.94
N LEU A 285 -13.71 -19.37 14.69
CA LEU A 285 -13.94 -20.46 13.74
C LEU A 285 -12.77 -21.46 13.84
N LEU A 286 -12.89 -22.40 14.78
CA LEU A 286 -11.93 -23.50 14.93
C LEU A 286 -12.37 -24.71 14.08
N PRO A 287 -11.40 -25.52 13.59
CA PRO A 287 -11.74 -26.81 12.98
C PRO A 287 -12.59 -27.62 13.96
N ARG A 288 -13.73 -28.12 13.52
CA ARG A 288 -14.54 -28.99 14.36
C ARG A 288 -13.77 -30.27 14.63
N THR A 289 -13.25 -30.44 15.84
CA THR A 289 -12.85 -31.73 16.33
C THR A 289 -14.11 -32.60 16.40
N GLN A 290 -14.13 -33.74 15.71
CA GLN A 290 -15.21 -34.70 15.89
C GLN A 290 -15.32 -34.98 17.38
N LEU A 291 -16.51 -34.72 17.95
CA LEU A 291 -16.82 -35.26 19.27
C LEU A 291 -16.65 -36.77 19.16
N PRO A 292 -15.93 -37.44 20.11
CA PRO A 292 -15.89 -38.88 20.11
C PRO A 292 -17.35 -39.38 20.14
N LEU A 293 -17.71 -40.14 19.14
CA LEU A 293 -18.98 -40.89 19.16
C LEU A 293 -18.89 -41.84 20.33
N VAL A 294 -19.65 -41.54 21.38
CA VAL A 294 -19.84 -42.43 22.53
C VAL A 294 -20.77 -43.54 22.10
#